data_f8716fda81e491cdecfd0b134041e9d7
#
_entry.id   f8716fda81e491cdecfd0b134041e9d7
#
_cell.length_a   1.000
_cell.length_b   1.000
_cell.length_c   1.000
_cell.angle_alpha   90.00
_cell.angle_beta   90.00
_cell.angle_gamma   90.00
#
_symmetry.space_group_name_H-M   'P 1'
#
loop_
_entity.id
_entity.type
_entity.pdbx_description
1 polymer ?
#
loop_
_entity_poly.entity_id
_entity_poly.type
_entity_poly.pdbx_seq_one_letter_code
_entity_poly.pdbx_strand_id
1 'polypeptide(L)'
;EDLSQHADLLDIATKIAGRVIFNQIPTGVDVGNATVHGGPYPATTDSRFTSVGMDAIKRWVRPLCYQNCPDYLLPDALKNENPLGIMRKVNGDYNRN
;
A
#
# COMPACT_ATOMS: atom_id res chain seq x y z
N GLU A 1 -18.94 -7.53 25.39
CA GLU A 1 -19.82 -8.28 24.48
C GLU A 1 -19.02 -9.34 23.76
N ASP A 2 -19.55 -10.56 23.71
CA ASP A 2 -18.85 -11.69 23.09
C ASP A 2 -18.99 -11.61 21.55
N LEU A 3 -17.96 -11.16 20.88
CA LEU A 3 -17.93 -11.02 19.42
C LEU A 3 -17.84 -12.39 18.69
N SER A 4 -17.59 -13.47 19.44
CA SER A 4 -17.50 -14.80 18.82
C SER A 4 -18.83 -15.27 18.23
N GLN A 5 -19.95 -14.78 18.75
CA GLN A 5 -21.29 -15.07 18.24
C GLN A 5 -21.62 -14.37 16.90
N HIS A 6 -20.75 -13.45 16.45
CA HIS A 6 -20.94 -12.64 15.26
C HIS A 6 -19.82 -12.79 14.25
N ALA A 7 -19.11 -13.92 14.28
CA ALA A 7 -18.00 -14.18 13.36
C ALA A 7 -18.42 -14.19 11.89
N ASP A 8 -19.63 -14.64 11.60
CA ASP A 8 -20.25 -14.63 10.28
C ASP A 8 -20.46 -13.20 9.75
N LEU A 9 -20.84 -12.26 10.62
CA LEU A 9 -20.97 -10.84 10.27
C LEU A 9 -19.62 -10.24 9.89
N LEU A 10 -18.55 -10.59 10.59
CA LEU A 10 -17.21 -10.14 10.27
C LEU A 10 -16.78 -10.67 8.89
N ASP A 11 -17.02 -11.93 8.59
CA ASP A 11 -16.71 -12.52 7.29
C ASP A 11 -17.45 -11.80 6.14
N ILE A 12 -18.70 -11.46 6.33
CA ILE A 12 -19.47 -10.67 5.34
C ILE A 12 -18.88 -9.26 5.22
N ALA A 13 -18.63 -8.58 6.33
CA ALA A 13 -18.13 -7.20 6.34
C ALA A 13 -16.79 -7.06 5.61
N THR A 14 -15.88 -8.01 5.78
CA THR A 14 -14.57 -8.02 5.09
C THR A 14 -14.66 -8.18 3.58
N LYS A 15 -15.75 -8.78 3.08
CA LYS A 15 -15.97 -8.96 1.64
C LYS A 15 -16.54 -7.72 0.94
N ILE A 16 -17.21 -6.84 1.68
CA ILE A 16 -17.91 -5.70 1.11
C ILE A 16 -17.33 -4.33 1.50
N ALA A 17 -16.43 -4.29 2.47
CA ALA A 17 -15.85 -3.04 2.99
C ALA A 17 -14.32 -3.05 2.90
N GLY A 18 -13.73 -1.90 2.66
CA GLY A 18 -12.26 -1.70 2.69
C GLY A 18 -11.71 -1.47 4.08
N ARG A 19 -12.59 -1.20 5.07
CA ARG A 19 -12.23 -0.99 6.47
C ARG A 19 -13.35 -1.44 7.38
N VAL A 20 -13.05 -2.26 8.35
CA VAL A 20 -13.99 -2.72 9.38
C VAL A 20 -13.57 -2.12 10.71
N ILE A 21 -14.49 -1.45 11.39
CA ILE A 21 -14.22 -0.76 12.66
C ILE A 21 -15.08 -1.40 13.75
N PHE A 22 -14.44 -1.73 14.86
CA PHE A 22 -15.11 -2.33 16.02
C PHE A 22 -15.44 -1.29 17.07
N ASN A 23 -16.69 -1.26 17.51
CA ASN A 23 -17.17 -0.43 18.65
C ASN A 23 -16.90 1.07 18.52
N GLN A 24 -16.78 1.60 17.30
CA GLN A 24 -16.53 3.00 17.03
C GLN A 24 -17.37 3.50 15.87
N ILE A 25 -17.55 4.82 15.80
CA ILE A 25 -18.22 5.48 14.69
C ILE A 25 -17.18 5.73 13.57
N PRO A 26 -17.48 5.40 12.30
CA PRO A 26 -16.51 5.49 11.19
C PRO A 26 -16.35 6.93 10.66
N THR A 27 -16.22 7.93 11.53
CA THR A 27 -16.14 9.35 11.15
C THR A 27 -14.72 9.84 10.89
N GLY A 28 -13.70 9.11 11.33
CA GLY A 28 -12.30 9.48 11.15
C GLY A 28 -11.48 8.33 10.58
N VAL A 29 -10.34 8.68 9.98
CA VAL A 29 -9.34 7.72 9.51
C VAL A 29 -8.01 8.07 10.15
N ASP A 30 -7.51 7.19 11.03
CA ASP A 30 -6.16 7.31 11.55
C ASP A 30 -5.15 7.02 10.43
N VAL A 31 -4.21 7.94 10.22
CA VAL A 31 -3.19 7.81 9.18
C VAL A 31 -2.01 7.03 9.74
N GLY A 32 -1.86 5.80 9.29
CA GLY A 32 -0.79 4.89 9.71
C GLY A 32 -0.33 4.00 8.56
N ASN A 33 0.65 3.14 8.84
CA ASN A 33 1.23 2.25 7.83
C ASN A 33 0.23 1.23 7.27
N ALA A 34 -0.73 0.80 8.08
CA ALA A 34 -1.75 -0.19 7.69
C ALA A 34 -3.10 0.44 7.30
N THR A 35 -3.18 1.77 7.26
CA THR A 35 -4.44 2.45 6.95
C THR A 35 -4.88 2.18 5.52
N VAL A 36 -6.11 1.72 5.37
CA VAL A 36 -6.78 1.53 4.09
C VAL A 36 -8.14 2.22 4.10
N HIS A 37 -8.40 3.00 3.07
CA HIS A 37 -9.71 3.58 2.77
C HIS A 37 -10.02 3.33 1.30
N GLY A 38 -10.87 2.38 1.03
CA GLY A 38 -11.19 1.90 -0.31
C GLY A 38 -12.32 0.88 -0.25
N GLY A 39 -12.09 -0.30 -0.78
CA GLY A 39 -13.05 -1.40 -0.80
C GLY A 39 -13.12 -2.08 -2.15
N PRO A 40 -13.98 -3.10 -2.30
CA PRO A 40 -14.22 -3.74 -3.59
C PRO A 40 -15.00 -2.82 -4.52
N TYR A 41 -14.98 -3.10 -5.82
CA TYR A 41 -15.88 -2.43 -6.76
C TYR A 41 -17.36 -2.60 -6.32
N PRO A 42 -18.20 -1.56 -6.36
CA PRO A 42 -18.00 -0.23 -6.96
C PRO A 42 -17.52 0.87 -5.99
N ALA A 43 -17.07 0.53 -4.77
CA ALA A 43 -16.59 1.52 -3.80
C ALA A 43 -15.35 2.29 -4.28
N THR A 44 -14.54 1.65 -5.13
CA THR A 44 -13.40 2.27 -5.81
C THR A 44 -13.24 1.71 -7.21
N THR A 45 -12.59 2.47 -8.10
CA THR A 45 -12.25 2.04 -9.47
C THR A 45 -11.07 1.08 -9.50
N ASP A 46 -10.22 1.12 -8.48
CA ASP A 46 -9.10 0.18 -8.32
C ASP A 46 -8.93 -0.18 -6.84
N SER A 47 -9.35 -1.38 -6.50
CA SER A 47 -9.32 -1.90 -5.13
C SER A 47 -7.92 -2.15 -4.57
N ARG A 48 -6.87 -2.09 -5.40
CA ARG A 48 -5.48 -2.29 -4.98
C ARG A 48 -4.89 -1.07 -4.28
N PHE A 49 -5.52 0.10 -4.42
CA PHE A 49 -5.01 1.36 -3.89
C PHE A 49 -5.93 1.94 -2.83
N THR A 50 -5.33 2.44 -1.76
CA THR A 50 -6.03 3.21 -0.74
C THR A 50 -6.11 4.68 -1.14
N SER A 51 -7.17 5.39 -0.72
CA SER A 51 -7.29 6.84 -0.89
C SER A 51 -6.67 7.64 0.25
N VAL A 52 -6.42 7.02 1.40
CA VAL A 52 -5.82 7.62 2.59
C VAL A 52 -4.78 6.67 3.17
N GLY A 53 -3.79 7.20 3.88
CA GLY A 53 -2.72 6.44 4.52
C GLY A 53 -1.39 6.56 3.79
N MET A 54 -0.38 5.87 4.29
CA MET A 54 0.99 5.94 3.78
C MET A 54 1.11 5.50 2.33
N ASP A 55 0.29 4.54 1.91
CA ASP A 55 0.30 3.99 0.55
C ASP A 55 -0.58 4.76 -0.45
N ALA A 56 -1.24 5.84 -0.03
CA ALA A 56 -2.12 6.64 -0.90
C ALA A 56 -1.38 7.23 -2.11
N ILE A 57 -0.09 7.53 -1.97
CA ILE A 57 0.76 8.02 -3.07
C ILE A 57 0.80 7.06 -4.26
N LYS A 58 0.63 5.76 -4.04
CA LYS A 58 0.68 4.74 -5.09
C LYS A 58 -0.39 4.90 -6.16
N ARG A 59 -1.47 5.63 -5.87
CA ARG A 59 -2.52 5.97 -6.86
C ARG A 59 -2.04 6.92 -7.96
N TRP A 60 -0.97 7.67 -7.68
CA TRP A 60 -0.46 8.74 -8.52
C TRP A 60 0.82 8.37 -9.24
N VAL A 61 1.32 7.16 -9.00
CA VAL A 61 2.57 6.65 -9.58
C VAL A 61 2.30 5.32 -10.28
N ARG A 62 3.19 4.95 -11.18
CA ARG A 62 3.18 3.64 -11.83
C ARG A 62 4.58 3.05 -11.81
N PRO A 63 4.72 1.74 -11.81
CA PRO A 63 6.02 1.11 -11.99
C PRO A 63 6.59 1.40 -13.38
N LEU A 64 7.91 1.56 -13.45
CA LEU A 64 8.68 1.67 -14.67
C LEU A 64 9.88 0.73 -14.57
N CYS A 65 10.11 -0.06 -15.60
CA CYS A 65 11.26 -0.96 -15.69
C CYS A 65 12.27 -0.41 -16.72
N TYR A 66 13.55 -0.41 -16.33
CA TYR A 66 14.67 -0.20 -17.26
C TYR A 66 15.31 -1.56 -17.55
N GLN A 67 15.46 -1.88 -18.82
CA GLN A 67 16.15 -3.10 -19.29
C GLN A 67 17.32 -2.72 -20.17
N ASN A 68 18.53 -3.26 -19.88
CA ASN A 68 19.76 -2.96 -20.61
C ASN A 68 20.11 -1.47 -20.68
N CYS A 69 19.62 -0.67 -19.74
CA CYS A 69 19.95 0.75 -19.69
C CYS A 69 21.39 0.93 -19.18
N PRO A 70 22.23 1.70 -19.87
CA PRO A 70 23.53 2.06 -19.34
C PRO A 70 23.40 2.80 -18.01
N ASP A 71 24.28 2.48 -17.06
CA ASP A 71 24.22 3.02 -15.68
C ASP A 71 24.19 4.55 -15.63
N TYR A 72 24.98 5.21 -16.50
CA TYR A 72 25.04 6.67 -16.55
C TYR A 72 23.74 7.37 -16.99
N LEU A 73 22.81 6.62 -17.60
CA LEU A 73 21.48 7.11 -18.01
C LEU A 73 20.40 6.83 -16.98
N LEU A 74 20.69 5.99 -15.98
CA LEU A 74 19.75 5.69 -14.91
C LEU A 74 19.55 6.88 -13.97
N PRO A 75 18.35 7.07 -13.40
CA PRO A 75 18.16 7.96 -12.28
C PRO A 75 19.10 7.59 -11.12
N ASP A 76 19.54 8.56 -10.33
CA ASP A 76 20.49 8.34 -9.23
C ASP A 76 20.03 7.28 -8.22
N ALA A 77 18.71 7.16 -8.01
CA ALA A 77 18.14 6.13 -7.15
C ALA A 77 18.37 4.69 -7.66
N LEU A 78 18.66 4.51 -8.95
CA LEU A 78 18.83 3.20 -9.59
C LEU A 78 20.27 2.91 -10.03
N LYS A 79 21.18 3.88 -9.95
CA LYS A 79 22.60 3.69 -10.29
C LYS A 79 23.24 2.66 -9.38
N ASN A 80 24.14 1.85 -9.91
CA ASN A 80 24.80 0.79 -9.16
C ASN A 80 25.54 1.30 -7.90
N GLU A 81 26.18 2.45 -7.99
CA GLU A 81 26.94 3.07 -6.90
C GLU A 81 26.07 3.63 -5.76
N ASN A 82 24.74 3.67 -5.94
CA ASN A 82 23.82 4.23 -4.96
C ASN A 82 24.23 5.63 -4.44
N PRO A 83 24.40 6.63 -5.30
CA PRO A 83 24.91 7.94 -4.90
C PRO A 83 24.04 8.65 -3.86
N LEU A 84 22.77 8.24 -3.72
CA LEU A 84 21.83 8.79 -2.73
C LEU A 84 21.93 8.07 -1.37
N GLY A 85 22.66 6.96 -1.25
CA GLY A 85 22.77 6.17 -0.01
C GLY A 85 21.42 5.64 0.51
N ILE A 86 20.44 5.46 -0.36
CA ILE A 86 19.09 5.03 0.03
C ILE A 86 18.99 3.51 0.16
N MET A 87 18.03 3.07 0.97
CA MET A 87 17.69 1.67 1.06
C MET A 87 17.05 1.20 -0.24
N ARG A 88 17.58 0.14 -0.85
CA ARG A 88 17.11 -0.44 -2.11
C ARG A 88 16.92 -1.93 -1.98
N LYS A 89 16.07 -2.49 -2.82
CA LYS A 89 15.96 -3.93 -2.99
C LYS A 89 16.79 -4.34 -4.20
N VAL A 90 17.89 -5.08 -3.97
CA VAL A 90 18.79 -5.57 -5.03
C VAL A 90 18.80 -7.10 -4.97
N ASN A 91 18.48 -7.76 -6.07
CA ASN A 91 18.39 -9.23 -6.16
C ASN A 91 17.48 -9.88 -5.12
N GLY A 92 16.48 -9.15 -4.63
CA GLY A 92 15.56 -9.65 -3.61
C GLY A 92 15.87 -9.20 -2.18
N ASP A 93 17.07 -8.69 -1.91
CA ASP A 93 17.51 -8.28 -0.57
C ASP A 93 17.53 -6.76 -0.40
N TYR A 94 17.11 -6.28 0.78
CA TYR A 94 17.19 -4.86 1.11
C TYR A 94 18.58 -4.52 1.63
N ASN A 95 19.24 -3.54 0.97
CA ASN A 95 20.56 -3.05 1.37
C ASN A 95 20.74 -1.57 1.00
N ARG A 96 21.84 -0.98 1.45
CA ARG A 96 22.25 0.39 1.12
C ARG A 96 23.49 0.45 0.22
N ASN A 97 23.92 -0.68 -0.26
CA ASN A 97 25.09 -0.77 -1.16
C ASN A 97 24.69 -0.45 -2.60
#